data_09ba250b19a520db9b31fb045ff1743f
#
_entry.id   09ba250b19a520db9b31fb045ff1743f
#
_cell.length_a   1.000
_cell.length_b   1.000
_cell.length_c   1.000
_cell.angle_alpha   90.00
_cell.angle_beta   90.00
_cell.angle_gamma   90.00
#
_symmetry.space_group_name_H-M   'P 1'
#
loop_
_entity.id
_entity.type
_entity.pdbx_description
1 polymer ?
#
loop_
_entity_poly.entity_id
_entity_poly.type
_entity_poly.pdbx_seq_one_letter_code
_entity_poly.pdbx_strand_id
1 'polypeptide(L)'
;MKKNKIIKKFAKLSVCTLLVALATGCTDKFEEYNTNPFGPKPDQMLGDNAITGSLIKSMIPALVQGQQNNSQMLDQMIGSEYGGEITCIAQWGNGGNYYTYNPRVGWYGNMFDTTMPQIYTGYFQIRDLSDGKGLAYQWAQILRVAASLKISDCYGPIPYSQITG
;
A
#
# COMPACT_ATOMS: atom_id res chain seq x y z
N MET A 1 -28.02 -25.02 53.02
CA MET A 1 -27.98 -24.76 51.55
C MET A 1 -27.35 -23.44 51.13
N LYS A 2 -27.41 -22.34 51.88
CA LYS A 2 -26.78 -21.04 51.49
C LYS A 2 -25.26 -21.03 51.45
N LYS A 3 -24.58 -21.75 52.34
CA LYS A 3 -23.12 -21.77 52.47
C LYS A 3 -22.40 -22.33 51.22
N ASN A 4 -22.96 -23.35 50.59
CA ASN A 4 -22.38 -23.94 49.38
C ASN A 4 -22.52 -23.06 48.11
N LYS A 5 -23.52 -22.19 48.05
CA LYS A 5 -23.67 -21.23 46.94
C LYS A 5 -22.62 -20.11 47.01
N ILE A 6 -22.25 -19.69 48.22
CA ILE A 6 -21.23 -18.63 48.44
C ILE A 6 -19.86 -19.17 48.06
N ILE A 7 -19.52 -20.35 48.52
CA ILE A 7 -18.22 -21.01 48.19
C ILE A 7 -18.05 -21.20 46.67
N LYS A 8 -19.12 -21.63 45.97
CA LYS A 8 -19.10 -21.74 44.48
C LYS A 8 -18.94 -20.41 43.76
N LYS A 9 -19.47 -19.32 44.29
CA LYS A 9 -19.27 -17.97 43.72
C LYS A 9 -17.83 -17.46 43.92
N PHE A 10 -17.25 -17.67 45.10
CA PHE A 10 -15.88 -17.31 45.38
C PHE A 10 -14.88 -18.16 44.55
N ALA A 11 -15.13 -19.43 44.38
CA ALA A 11 -14.31 -20.28 43.51
C ALA A 11 -14.36 -19.85 42.05
N LYS A 12 -15.54 -19.49 41.53
CA LYS A 12 -15.66 -18.95 40.14
C LYS A 12 -14.97 -17.60 39.98
N LEU A 13 -15.07 -16.71 40.95
CA LEU A 13 -14.41 -15.41 40.93
C LEU A 13 -12.90 -15.56 40.95
N SER A 14 -12.37 -16.44 41.80
CA SER A 14 -10.93 -16.76 41.90
C SER A 14 -10.37 -17.37 40.61
N VAL A 15 -11.10 -18.26 39.92
CA VAL A 15 -10.71 -18.83 38.63
C VAL A 15 -10.70 -17.75 37.52
N CYS A 16 -11.71 -16.86 37.50
CA CYS A 16 -11.70 -15.76 36.54
C CYS A 16 -10.52 -14.78 36.75
N THR A 17 -10.19 -14.45 38.00
CA THR A 17 -9.06 -13.58 38.32
C THR A 17 -7.73 -14.23 37.94
N LEU A 18 -7.60 -15.53 38.14
CA LEU A 18 -6.40 -16.27 37.75
C LEU A 18 -6.22 -16.35 36.22
N LEU A 19 -7.32 -16.51 35.46
CA LEU A 19 -7.31 -16.52 34.00
C LEU A 19 -6.93 -15.15 33.40
N VAL A 20 -7.39 -14.05 34.00
CA VAL A 20 -7.03 -12.70 33.58
C VAL A 20 -5.55 -12.42 33.87
N ALA A 21 -5.02 -12.85 35.01
CA ALA A 21 -3.60 -12.70 35.35
C ALA A 21 -2.66 -13.50 34.43
N LEU A 22 -3.12 -14.63 33.90
CA LEU A 22 -2.33 -15.42 32.92
C LEU A 22 -2.36 -14.82 31.51
N ALA A 23 -3.39 -14.03 31.17
CA ALA A 23 -3.50 -13.40 29.85
C ALA A 23 -2.59 -12.16 29.69
N THR A 24 -2.18 -11.50 30.77
CA THR A 24 -1.32 -10.31 30.72
C THR A 24 0.18 -10.62 30.60
N GLY A 25 0.59 -11.86 30.84
CA GLY A 25 2.01 -12.21 30.88
C GLY A 25 2.71 -12.36 29.53
N CYS A 26 1.98 -12.37 28.39
CA CYS A 26 2.59 -12.63 27.07
C CYS A 26 2.92 -11.38 26.27
N THR A 27 2.54 -10.18 26.71
CA THR A 27 2.70 -8.94 25.94
C THR A 27 3.80 -8.02 26.43
N ASP A 28 4.33 -8.23 27.62
CA ASP A 28 5.33 -7.34 28.28
C ASP A 28 6.63 -7.14 27.46
N LYS A 29 6.97 -8.07 26.59
CA LYS A 29 8.18 -8.00 25.76
C LYS A 29 7.90 -7.90 24.26
N PHE A 30 6.64 -7.65 23.90
CA PHE A 30 6.25 -7.59 22.49
C PHE A 30 7.02 -6.51 21.73
N GLU A 31 7.13 -5.32 22.29
CA GLU A 31 7.89 -4.21 21.70
C GLU A 31 9.39 -4.50 21.62
N GLU A 32 9.96 -5.10 22.67
CA GLU A 32 11.39 -5.48 22.71
C GLU A 32 11.73 -6.47 21.61
N TYR A 33 10.93 -7.53 21.44
CA TYR A 33 11.18 -8.54 20.42
C TYR A 33 10.86 -8.09 18.99
N ASN A 34 9.95 -7.14 18.81
CA ASN A 34 9.59 -6.60 17.51
C ASN A 34 10.40 -5.36 17.12
N THR A 35 11.23 -4.83 18.02
CA THR A 35 12.13 -3.73 17.70
C THR A 35 13.41 -4.27 17.08
N ASN A 36 13.72 -3.87 15.84
CA ASN A 36 14.99 -4.22 15.23
C ASN A 36 16.14 -3.46 15.92
N PRO A 37 17.02 -4.13 16.68
CA PRO A 37 18.10 -3.44 17.42
C PRO A 37 19.16 -2.83 16.49
N PHE A 38 19.21 -3.28 15.23
CA PHE A 38 20.16 -2.82 14.21
C PHE A 38 19.53 -1.82 13.22
N GLY A 39 18.21 -1.58 13.33
CA GLY A 39 17.51 -0.62 12.50
C GLY A 39 17.69 0.82 13.00
N PRO A 40 17.65 1.83 12.10
CA PRO A 40 17.65 3.21 12.53
C PRO A 40 16.38 3.51 13.35
N LYS A 41 16.54 4.23 14.46
CA LYS A 41 15.40 4.64 15.27
C LYS A 41 14.65 5.79 14.62
N PRO A 42 13.32 5.93 14.83
CA PRO A 42 12.53 7.00 14.24
C PRO A 42 13.08 8.40 14.49
N ASP A 43 13.60 8.67 15.67
CA ASP A 43 14.23 9.93 16.05
C ASP A 43 15.50 10.24 15.24
N GLN A 44 16.27 9.22 14.88
CA GLN A 44 17.46 9.35 14.05
C GLN A 44 17.11 9.68 12.59
N MET A 45 15.96 9.22 12.11
CA MET A 45 15.51 9.39 10.73
C MET A 45 14.76 10.71 10.49
N LEU A 46 14.26 11.37 11.54
CA LEU A 46 13.54 12.64 11.43
C LEU A 46 14.45 13.84 11.15
N GLY A 47 15.71 13.77 11.58
CA GLY A 47 16.62 14.92 11.59
C GLY A 47 17.08 15.39 10.21
N ASP A 48 17.14 14.52 9.21
CA ASP A 48 17.65 14.80 7.86
C ASP A 48 16.65 14.55 6.73
N ASN A 49 15.36 14.43 7.07
CA ASN A 49 14.28 14.04 6.16
C ASN A 49 14.45 12.65 5.51
N ALA A 50 15.23 11.76 6.10
CA ALA A 50 15.49 10.42 5.56
C ALA A 50 14.20 9.62 5.36
N ILE A 51 13.22 9.72 6.28
CA ILE A 51 11.92 9.05 6.15
C ILE A 51 11.16 9.58 4.94
N THR A 52 10.96 10.88 4.85
CA THR A 52 10.20 11.49 3.74
C THR A 52 10.91 11.30 2.40
N GLY A 53 12.24 11.38 2.38
CA GLY A 53 13.05 11.09 1.21
C GLY A 53 12.93 9.64 0.76
N SER A 54 12.92 8.67 1.68
CA SER A 54 12.74 7.26 1.35
C SER A 54 11.34 6.96 0.81
N LEU A 55 10.31 7.61 1.34
CA LEU A 55 8.94 7.50 0.84
C LEU A 55 8.81 8.07 -0.58
N ILE A 56 9.36 9.25 -0.86
CA ILE A 56 9.41 9.82 -2.21
C ILE A 56 10.15 8.87 -3.16
N LYS A 57 11.31 8.36 -2.74
CA LYS A 57 12.09 7.40 -3.51
C LYS A 57 11.31 6.12 -3.83
N SER A 58 10.41 5.67 -2.94
CA SER A 58 9.55 4.51 -3.19
C SER A 58 8.40 4.81 -4.17
N MET A 59 7.92 6.06 -4.23
CA MET A 59 6.86 6.48 -5.15
C MET A 59 7.33 6.63 -6.59
N ILE A 60 8.57 7.05 -6.82
CA ILE A 60 9.12 7.29 -8.17
C ILE A 60 9.07 6.04 -9.06
N PRO A 61 9.49 4.84 -8.62
CA PRO A 61 9.40 3.63 -9.44
C PRO A 61 7.96 3.19 -9.75
N ALA A 62 6.99 3.58 -8.94
CA ALA A 62 5.58 3.31 -9.23
C ALA A 62 5.05 4.17 -10.39
N LEU A 63 5.59 5.38 -10.55
CA LEU A 63 5.24 6.28 -11.64
C LEU A 63 6.05 6.00 -12.91
N VAL A 64 7.37 5.88 -12.76
CA VAL A 64 8.32 5.59 -13.85
C VAL A 64 8.78 4.16 -13.68
N GLN A 65 7.98 3.23 -14.16
CA GLN A 65 8.25 1.81 -14.00
C GLN A 65 9.31 1.34 -14.97
N GLY A 66 10.13 0.41 -14.51
CA GLY A 66 11.06 -0.31 -15.38
C GLY A 66 10.33 -1.09 -16.48
N GLN A 67 11.06 -1.53 -17.46
CA GLN A 67 10.54 -2.12 -18.71
C GLN A 67 9.71 -3.41 -18.54
N GLN A 68 9.72 -4.04 -17.36
CA GLN A 68 9.01 -5.29 -17.12
C GLN A 68 7.64 -5.06 -16.48
N ASN A 69 6.68 -5.90 -16.84
CA ASN A 69 5.32 -5.96 -16.32
C ASN A 69 4.51 -4.67 -16.54
N ASN A 70 4.47 -3.74 -15.59
CA ASN A 70 3.50 -2.66 -15.61
C ASN A 70 3.67 -1.71 -16.81
N SER A 71 4.89 -1.24 -17.09
CA SER A 71 5.16 -0.39 -18.25
C SER A 71 4.97 -1.15 -19.57
N GLN A 72 5.42 -2.39 -19.63
CA GLN A 72 5.20 -3.22 -20.81
C GLN A 72 3.72 -3.48 -21.07
N MET A 73 2.95 -3.80 -20.02
CA MET A 73 1.51 -4.07 -20.18
C MET A 73 0.74 -2.83 -20.57
N LEU A 74 1.04 -1.70 -19.96
CA LEU A 74 0.27 -0.48 -20.16
C LEU A 74 0.71 0.31 -21.40
N ASP A 75 2.00 0.62 -21.50
CA ASP A 75 2.51 1.51 -22.53
C ASP A 75 2.64 0.78 -23.87
N GLN A 76 3.18 -0.44 -23.88
CA GLN A 76 3.44 -1.18 -25.11
C GLN A 76 2.22 -2.00 -25.57
N MET A 77 1.65 -2.82 -24.70
CA MET A 77 0.62 -3.78 -25.12
C MET A 77 -0.79 -3.19 -25.15
N ILE A 78 -1.06 -2.13 -24.41
CA ILE A 78 -2.35 -1.43 -24.45
C ILE A 78 -2.21 -0.13 -25.23
N GLY A 79 -1.37 0.80 -24.76
CA GLY A 79 -1.26 2.13 -25.33
C GLY A 79 -0.83 2.13 -26.78
N SER A 80 0.27 1.49 -27.11
CA SER A 80 0.82 1.48 -28.47
C SER A 80 -0.03 0.67 -29.45
N GLU A 81 -0.65 -0.44 -29.01
CA GLU A 81 -1.54 -1.21 -29.89
C GLU A 81 -2.89 -0.49 -30.11
N TYR A 82 -3.49 0.09 -29.09
CA TYR A 82 -4.72 0.87 -29.23
C TYR A 82 -4.50 2.21 -29.93
N GLY A 83 -3.32 2.80 -29.78
CA GLY A 83 -2.88 3.98 -30.54
C GLY A 83 -2.56 3.68 -32.01
N GLY A 84 -2.47 2.43 -32.41
CA GLY A 84 -2.14 2.02 -33.77
C GLY A 84 -0.66 2.20 -34.14
N GLU A 85 0.23 2.35 -33.14
CA GLU A 85 1.65 2.52 -33.36
C GLU A 85 2.35 1.21 -33.65
N ILE A 86 1.89 0.11 -33.06
CA ILE A 86 2.39 -1.25 -33.26
C ILE A 86 1.23 -2.21 -33.43
N THR A 87 1.53 -3.38 -34.00
CA THR A 87 0.57 -4.49 -34.05
C THR A 87 1.26 -5.80 -33.70
N CYS A 88 0.55 -6.68 -33.04
CA CYS A 88 1.02 -8.01 -32.74
C CYS A 88 0.80 -8.93 -33.96
N ILE A 89 1.88 -9.46 -34.52
CA ILE A 89 1.86 -10.36 -35.68
C ILE A 89 1.68 -11.84 -35.32
N ALA A 90 1.80 -12.17 -34.03
CA ALA A 90 1.68 -13.54 -33.53
C ALA A 90 0.78 -13.56 -32.28
N GLN A 91 -0.10 -14.54 -32.22
CA GLN A 91 -0.88 -14.76 -30.99
C GLN A 91 0.03 -15.26 -29.88
N TRP A 92 0.13 -14.50 -28.79
CA TRP A 92 0.77 -14.92 -27.57
C TRP A 92 -0.09 -14.59 -26.37
N GLY A 93 0.07 -15.30 -25.27
CA GLY A 93 -0.61 -14.96 -24.03
C GLY A 93 -2.01 -15.56 -23.85
N ASN A 94 -2.21 -16.82 -24.17
CA ASN A 94 -3.41 -17.58 -23.81
C ASN A 94 -4.75 -16.89 -24.12
N GLY A 95 -4.91 -16.35 -25.33
CA GLY A 95 -6.18 -15.86 -25.85
C GLY A 95 -6.51 -14.38 -25.57
N GLY A 96 -5.64 -13.62 -24.94
CA GLY A 96 -5.77 -12.15 -24.85
C GLY A 96 -5.12 -11.50 -26.08
N ASN A 97 -5.86 -10.64 -26.76
CA ASN A 97 -5.44 -9.92 -27.96
C ASN A 97 -5.76 -8.45 -27.82
N TYR A 98 -4.76 -7.58 -27.64
CA TYR A 98 -5.01 -6.14 -27.55
C TYR A 98 -5.39 -5.56 -28.91
N TYR A 99 -4.78 -6.02 -30.00
CA TYR A 99 -5.09 -5.55 -31.35
C TYR A 99 -6.54 -5.87 -31.81
N THR A 100 -7.24 -6.77 -31.14
CA THR A 100 -8.67 -7.04 -31.36
C THR A 100 -9.56 -6.51 -30.24
N TYR A 101 -9.05 -5.60 -29.41
CA TYR A 101 -9.76 -5.08 -28.24
C TYR A 101 -10.28 -6.13 -27.26
N ASN A 102 -9.55 -7.23 -27.14
CA ASN A 102 -9.82 -8.32 -26.20
C ASN A 102 -8.69 -8.43 -25.16
N PRO A 103 -8.56 -7.44 -24.24
CA PRO A 103 -7.47 -7.39 -23.30
C PRO A 103 -7.62 -8.48 -22.23
N ARG A 104 -6.49 -9.01 -21.78
CA ARG A 104 -6.45 -9.94 -20.66
C ARG A 104 -6.61 -9.17 -19.35
N VAL A 105 -7.65 -9.49 -18.57
CA VAL A 105 -8.02 -8.77 -17.34
C VAL A 105 -6.84 -8.58 -16.38
N GLY A 106 -6.05 -9.64 -16.10
CA GLY A 106 -4.91 -9.55 -15.20
C GLY A 106 -3.77 -8.63 -15.69
N TRP A 107 -3.75 -8.29 -16.97
CA TRP A 107 -2.72 -7.42 -17.53
C TRP A 107 -3.11 -5.94 -17.46
N TYR A 108 -4.32 -5.59 -17.87
CA TYR A 108 -4.73 -4.19 -17.81
C TYR A 108 -5.09 -3.72 -16.38
N GLY A 109 -5.44 -4.63 -15.47
CA GLY A 109 -5.68 -4.31 -14.06
C GLY A 109 -4.41 -4.03 -13.26
N ASN A 110 -3.27 -4.60 -13.70
CA ASN A 110 -2.03 -4.60 -12.92
C ASN A 110 -1.55 -3.20 -12.50
N MET A 111 -1.64 -2.21 -13.38
CA MET A 111 -1.23 -0.86 -13.03
C MET A 111 -2.12 -0.22 -11.96
N PHE A 112 -3.43 -0.42 -12.07
CA PHE A 112 -4.36 0.08 -11.07
C PHE A 112 -4.09 -0.58 -9.70
N ASP A 113 -3.93 -1.91 -9.69
CA ASP A 113 -3.76 -2.71 -8.47
C ASP A 113 -2.39 -2.49 -7.78
N THR A 114 -1.36 -2.09 -8.52
CA THR A 114 0.00 -1.92 -7.96
C THR A 114 0.38 -0.46 -7.79
N THR A 115 0.18 0.36 -8.81
CA THR A 115 0.64 1.77 -8.80
C THR A 115 -0.19 2.63 -7.85
N MET A 116 -1.50 2.47 -7.85
CA MET A 116 -2.36 3.26 -6.97
C MET A 116 -2.04 3.04 -5.49
N PRO A 117 -2.03 1.81 -4.96
CA PRO A 117 -1.70 1.59 -3.55
C PRO A 117 -0.31 2.14 -3.18
N GLN A 118 0.70 1.94 -4.02
CA GLN A 118 2.06 2.38 -3.72
C GLN A 118 2.17 3.91 -3.67
N ILE A 119 1.58 4.62 -4.62
CA ILE A 119 1.57 6.09 -4.66
C ILE A 119 0.77 6.67 -3.49
N TYR A 120 -0.43 6.16 -3.25
CA TYR A 120 -1.29 6.73 -2.22
C TYR A 120 -0.81 6.39 -0.81
N THR A 121 -0.24 5.23 -0.57
CA THR A 121 0.41 4.90 0.71
C THR A 121 1.55 5.87 1.00
N GLY A 122 2.45 6.11 0.05
CA GLY A 122 3.54 7.08 0.21
C GLY A 122 3.02 8.50 0.43
N TYR A 123 2.03 8.91 -0.34
CA TYR A 123 1.40 10.23 -0.22
C TYR A 123 0.78 10.46 1.17
N PHE A 124 -0.01 9.52 1.68
CA PHE A 124 -0.65 9.67 2.98
C PHE A 124 0.36 9.67 4.13
N GLN A 125 1.38 8.82 4.07
CA GLN A 125 2.44 8.81 5.06
C GLN A 125 3.23 10.14 5.08
N ILE A 126 3.55 10.70 3.92
CA ILE A 126 4.21 12.00 3.84
C ILE A 126 3.30 13.12 4.35
N ARG A 127 2.01 13.11 3.99
CA ARG A 127 1.02 14.06 4.49
C ARG A 127 0.99 14.07 6.02
N ASP A 128 0.90 12.89 6.62
CA ASP A 128 0.78 12.74 8.07
C ASP A 128 2.07 13.13 8.80
N LEU A 129 3.23 12.80 8.24
CA LEU A 129 4.54 13.19 8.79
C LEU A 129 4.83 14.69 8.68
N SER A 130 4.27 15.36 7.66
CA SER A 130 4.54 16.77 7.36
C SER A 130 3.39 17.72 7.74
N ASP A 131 2.33 17.19 8.33
CA ASP A 131 1.11 17.95 8.63
C ASP A 131 0.51 18.62 7.39
N GLY A 132 0.67 17.99 6.23
CA GLY A 132 0.22 18.50 4.95
C GLY A 132 0.95 19.76 4.47
N LYS A 133 2.21 19.98 4.87
CA LYS A 133 2.98 21.19 4.57
C LYS A 133 4.40 20.87 4.12
N GLY A 134 5.04 21.88 3.54
CA GLY A 134 6.46 21.83 3.17
C GLY A 134 6.75 21.13 1.86
N LEU A 135 8.04 21.09 1.52
CA LEU A 135 8.53 20.66 0.20
C LEU A 135 8.24 19.18 -0.08
N ALA A 136 8.46 18.31 0.90
CA ALA A 136 8.23 16.88 0.75
C ALA A 136 6.76 16.57 0.41
N TYR A 137 5.81 17.25 1.06
CA TYR A 137 4.40 17.13 0.76
C TYR A 137 4.05 17.64 -0.65
N GLN A 138 4.63 18.76 -1.07
CA GLN A 138 4.43 19.28 -2.44
C GLN A 138 4.94 18.29 -3.50
N TRP A 139 6.09 17.66 -3.29
CA TRP A 139 6.60 16.62 -4.18
C TRP A 139 5.71 15.39 -4.21
N ALA A 140 5.22 14.96 -3.05
CA ALA A 140 4.27 13.84 -2.99
C ALA A 140 2.97 14.15 -3.73
N GLN A 141 2.48 15.39 -3.67
CA GLN A 141 1.33 15.87 -4.45
C GLN A 141 1.59 15.79 -5.95
N ILE A 142 2.76 16.25 -6.42
CA ILE A 142 3.14 16.18 -7.84
C ILE A 142 3.15 14.73 -8.32
N LEU A 143 3.78 13.83 -7.58
CA LEU A 143 3.82 12.39 -7.91
C LEU A 143 2.42 11.77 -7.91
N ARG A 144 1.57 12.13 -6.95
CA ARG A 144 0.18 11.69 -6.89
C ARG A 144 -0.62 12.15 -8.12
N VAL A 145 -0.49 13.42 -8.51
CA VAL A 145 -1.17 13.96 -9.70
C VAL A 145 -0.67 13.25 -10.96
N ALA A 146 0.64 13.13 -11.13
CA ALA A 146 1.22 12.47 -12.30
C ALA A 146 0.77 11.01 -12.44
N ALA A 147 0.73 10.23 -11.34
CA ALA A 147 0.22 8.88 -11.35
C ALA A 147 -1.28 8.82 -11.65
N SER A 148 -2.05 9.74 -11.07
CA SER A 148 -3.49 9.80 -11.30
C SER A 148 -3.84 10.16 -12.74
N LEU A 149 -3.09 11.04 -13.39
CA LEU A 149 -3.22 11.32 -14.81
C LEU A 149 -2.97 10.07 -15.66
N LYS A 150 -1.82 9.42 -15.45
CA LYS A 150 -1.49 8.18 -16.18
C LYS A 150 -2.57 7.10 -16.03
N ILE A 151 -3.12 6.93 -14.84
CA ILE A 151 -4.18 5.97 -14.57
C ILE A 151 -5.50 6.42 -15.23
N SER A 152 -5.84 7.70 -15.15
CA SER A 152 -7.04 8.26 -15.77
C SER A 152 -7.02 8.15 -17.30
N ASP A 153 -5.85 8.33 -17.92
CA ASP A 153 -5.68 8.15 -19.36
C ASP A 153 -5.95 6.71 -19.81
N CYS A 154 -5.66 5.74 -18.95
CA CYS A 154 -5.83 4.32 -19.27
C CYS A 154 -7.20 3.76 -18.90
N TYR A 155 -7.76 4.19 -17.78
CA TYR A 155 -8.98 3.60 -17.20
C TYR A 155 -10.18 4.56 -17.20
N GLY A 156 -9.99 5.80 -17.62
CA GLY A 156 -11.02 6.83 -17.55
C GLY A 156 -11.09 7.49 -16.16
N PRO A 157 -12.20 8.14 -15.82
CA PRO A 157 -12.34 8.93 -14.61
C PRO A 157 -12.10 8.11 -13.34
N ILE A 158 -11.27 8.62 -12.44
CA ILE A 158 -11.01 8.04 -11.12
C ILE A 158 -11.57 8.94 -10.02
N PRO A 159 -11.97 8.39 -8.85
CA PRO A 159 -12.52 9.17 -7.74
C PRO A 159 -11.42 9.91 -6.95
N TYR A 160 -10.63 10.73 -7.62
CA TYR A 160 -9.42 11.37 -7.11
C TYR A 160 -9.59 12.06 -5.75
N SER A 161 -10.69 12.80 -5.57
CA SER A 161 -10.98 13.54 -4.34
C SER A 161 -11.56 12.67 -3.21
N GLN A 162 -11.98 11.44 -3.53
CA GLN A 162 -12.61 10.52 -2.58
C GLN A 162 -11.64 9.46 -2.06
N ILE A 163 -10.43 9.40 -2.60
CA ILE A 163 -9.41 8.49 -2.11
C ILE A 163 -8.86 9.04 -0.80
N THR A 164 -9.21 8.37 0.29
CA THR A 164 -8.83 8.72 1.67
C THR A 164 -7.92 7.63 2.25
N GLY A 165 -7.06 8.01 3.17
CA GLY A 165 -6.18 7.13 3.94
C GLY A 165 -6.19 7.57 5.39
#